data_778628b55767e9a61ef726f1129caf8f
#
_entry.id   778628b55767e9a61ef726f1129caf8f
#
_cell.length_a   1.000
_cell.length_b   1.000
_cell.length_c   1.000
_cell.angle_alpha   90.00
_cell.angle_beta   90.00
_cell.angle_gamma   90.00
#
_symmetry.space_group_name_H-M   'P 1'
#
loop_
_entity.id
_entity.type
_entity.pdbx_description
1 polymer ?
#
loop_
_entity_poly.entity_id
_entity_poly.type
_entity_poly.pdbx_seq_one_letter_code
_entity_poly.pdbx_strand_id
1 'polypeptide(L)'
;MLETKRLILRPFLESDASDLFEYLEKPAVNCFASMKINSLEEAKSESLKRAKNTEFYFAIVLKETGKVIGEIDAYPDRTEPGESDTPPDTFSPCWMLNEDYQKKGYAFEAAYAFFDYLFSKKGARRIYAYTEDYNFSSQHLCEKLGMRREGLFMEFVSFVKNPDGTPLYENTMQYAILKKEWDAQKAINK
;
A
#
# COMPACT_ATOMS: atom_id res chain seq x y z
N MET A 1 -12.10 -2.35 10.34
CA MET A 1 -12.53 -3.27 9.26
C MET A 1 -13.28 -2.47 8.23
N LEU A 2 -12.95 -2.64 6.95
CA LEU A 2 -13.64 -2.03 5.82
C LEU A 2 -14.15 -3.14 4.91
N GLU A 3 -15.35 -2.96 4.36
CA GLU A 3 -15.96 -3.92 3.45
C GLU A 3 -16.24 -3.29 2.09
N THR A 4 -15.98 -4.06 1.05
CA THR A 4 -16.29 -3.71 -0.33
C THR A 4 -17.20 -4.78 -0.95
N LYS A 5 -17.43 -4.74 -2.25
CA LYS A 5 -18.22 -5.76 -2.96
C LYS A 5 -17.61 -7.16 -2.81
N ARG A 6 -16.28 -7.31 -2.99
CA ARG A 6 -15.59 -8.60 -3.06
C ARG A 6 -14.59 -8.81 -1.92
N LEU A 7 -14.22 -7.76 -1.19
CA LEU A 7 -13.10 -7.77 -0.24
C LEU A 7 -13.52 -7.37 1.17
N ILE A 8 -12.74 -7.85 2.14
CA ILE A 8 -12.70 -7.36 3.51
C ILE A 8 -11.27 -6.87 3.77
N LEU A 9 -11.12 -5.63 4.23
CA LEU A 9 -9.85 -5.11 4.75
C LEU A 9 -9.93 -5.16 6.27
N ARG A 10 -9.11 -6.00 6.90
CA ARG A 10 -9.08 -6.21 8.34
C ARG A 10 -7.66 -6.29 8.88
N PRO A 11 -7.45 -6.08 10.17
CA PRO A 11 -6.15 -6.39 10.78
C PRO A 11 -5.71 -7.82 10.47
N PHE A 12 -4.39 -8.04 10.39
CA PHE A 12 -3.83 -9.37 10.24
C PHE A 12 -4.15 -10.27 11.45
N LEU A 13 -4.19 -11.57 11.20
CA LEU A 13 -4.29 -12.63 12.21
C LEU A 13 -3.09 -13.57 12.07
N GLU A 14 -2.74 -14.29 13.13
CA GLU A 14 -1.70 -15.30 13.06
C GLU A 14 -2.01 -16.39 12.01
N SER A 15 -3.29 -16.72 11.85
CA SER A 15 -3.77 -17.68 10.86
C SER A 15 -3.54 -17.27 9.40
N ASP A 16 -3.22 -16.00 9.13
CA ASP A 16 -2.94 -15.50 7.78
C ASP A 16 -1.52 -15.83 7.31
N ALA A 17 -0.70 -16.44 8.17
CA ALA A 17 0.72 -16.69 7.90
C ALA A 17 0.99 -17.46 6.61
N SER A 18 0.18 -18.46 6.27
CA SER A 18 0.38 -19.24 5.04
C SER A 18 0.12 -18.42 3.80
N ASP A 19 -0.93 -17.59 3.82
CA ASP A 19 -1.27 -16.72 2.71
C ASP A 19 -0.24 -15.59 2.55
N LEU A 20 0.24 -15.05 3.69
CA LEU A 20 1.31 -14.05 3.71
C LEU A 20 2.61 -14.62 3.12
N PHE A 21 2.96 -15.85 3.46
CA PHE A 21 4.15 -16.52 2.96
C PHE A 21 4.13 -16.65 1.42
N GLU A 22 2.99 -16.99 0.83
CA GLU A 22 2.86 -17.17 -0.61
C GLU A 22 3.35 -15.95 -1.42
N TYR A 23 3.00 -14.73 -1.01
CA TYR A 23 3.38 -13.54 -1.78
C TYR A 23 4.65 -12.83 -1.28
N LEU A 24 5.14 -13.16 -0.08
CA LEU A 24 6.39 -12.61 0.44
C LEU A 24 7.59 -13.56 0.30
N GLU A 25 7.39 -14.82 -0.08
CA GLU A 25 8.50 -15.71 -0.43
C GLU A 25 9.30 -15.17 -1.63
N LYS A 26 8.62 -14.53 -2.58
CA LYS A 26 9.20 -13.94 -3.80
C LYS A 26 8.55 -12.60 -4.12
N PRO A 27 8.93 -11.52 -3.42
CA PRO A 27 8.40 -10.20 -3.74
C PRO A 27 8.64 -9.81 -5.20
N ALA A 28 7.59 -9.32 -5.88
CA ALA A 28 7.61 -9.04 -7.31
C ALA A 28 8.38 -7.77 -7.71
N VAL A 29 8.60 -6.85 -6.76
CA VAL A 29 9.26 -5.55 -6.99
C VAL A 29 10.33 -5.29 -5.95
N ASN A 30 11.35 -4.53 -6.33
CA ASN A 30 12.53 -4.31 -5.49
C ASN A 30 12.22 -3.56 -4.18
N CYS A 31 11.25 -2.66 -4.15
CA CYS A 31 10.88 -1.96 -2.91
C CYS A 31 10.38 -2.91 -1.80
N PHE A 32 9.97 -4.11 -2.15
CA PHE A 32 9.58 -5.16 -1.20
C PHE A 32 10.64 -6.22 -0.96
N ALA A 33 11.84 -6.10 -1.55
CA ALA A 33 12.90 -7.10 -1.43
C ALA A 33 13.30 -7.38 0.03
N SER A 34 13.30 -6.35 0.88
CA SER A 34 13.59 -6.49 2.32
C SER A 34 12.47 -7.14 3.12
N MET A 35 11.27 -7.27 2.54
CA MET A 35 10.11 -7.92 3.17
C MET A 35 10.05 -9.42 2.87
N LYS A 36 11.03 -9.95 2.10
CA LYS A 36 11.09 -11.36 1.78
C LYS A 36 11.09 -12.22 3.04
N ILE A 37 10.27 -13.25 3.04
CA ILE A 37 10.13 -14.24 4.11
C ILE A 37 10.66 -15.57 3.59
N ASN A 38 11.43 -16.29 4.43
CA ASN A 38 12.10 -17.54 4.03
C ASN A 38 11.49 -18.78 4.67
N SER A 39 10.54 -18.61 5.60
CA SER A 39 9.90 -19.73 6.29
C SER A 39 8.50 -19.37 6.79
N LEU A 40 7.69 -20.39 7.04
CA LEU A 40 6.35 -20.19 7.64
C LEU A 40 6.43 -19.62 9.06
N GLU A 41 7.49 -19.92 9.82
CA GLU A 41 7.70 -19.35 11.16
C GLU A 41 7.97 -17.84 11.11
N GLU A 42 8.76 -17.39 10.12
CA GLU A 42 8.93 -15.95 9.85
C GLU A 42 7.59 -15.32 9.46
N ALA A 43 6.79 -15.98 8.62
CA ALA A 43 5.46 -15.50 8.25
C ALA A 43 4.50 -15.36 9.43
N LYS A 44 4.50 -16.29 10.37
CA LYS A 44 3.72 -16.19 11.63
C LYS A 44 4.16 -14.98 12.46
N SER A 45 5.46 -14.84 12.64
CA SER A 45 6.02 -13.70 13.38
C SER A 45 5.63 -12.36 12.72
N GLU A 46 5.71 -12.30 11.40
CA GLU A 46 5.39 -11.08 10.64
C GLU A 46 3.87 -10.80 10.65
N SER A 47 3.01 -11.83 10.59
CA SER A 47 1.57 -11.67 10.73
C SER A 47 1.20 -11.09 12.10
N LEU A 48 1.80 -11.59 13.16
CA LEU A 48 1.60 -11.09 14.53
C LEU A 48 2.12 -9.66 14.71
N LYS A 49 3.21 -9.31 14.02
CA LYS A 49 3.75 -7.94 14.03
C LYS A 49 2.77 -6.97 13.33
N ARG A 50 2.26 -7.34 12.15
CA ARG A 50 1.26 -6.55 11.42
C ARG A 50 -0.05 -6.41 12.18
N ALA A 51 -0.48 -7.46 12.88
CA ALA A 51 -1.68 -7.47 13.70
C ALA A 51 -1.71 -6.39 14.80
N LYS A 52 -0.55 -5.86 15.20
CA LYS A 52 -0.45 -4.78 16.19
C LYS A 52 -0.89 -3.41 15.65
N ASN A 53 -0.82 -3.21 14.33
CA ASN A 53 -1.26 -1.98 13.69
C ASN A 53 -2.67 -2.17 13.10
N THR A 54 -3.68 -2.05 13.94
CA THR A 54 -5.09 -2.24 13.57
C THR A 54 -5.71 -1.02 12.89
N GLU A 55 -4.99 0.09 12.82
CA GLU A 55 -5.51 1.38 12.37
C GLU A 55 -5.13 1.68 10.93
N PHE A 56 -3.91 1.33 10.52
CA PHE A 56 -3.36 1.70 9.23
C PHE A 56 -2.81 0.53 8.42
N TYR A 57 -2.85 -0.69 8.94
CA TYR A 57 -2.31 -1.87 8.28
C TYR A 57 -3.36 -2.96 8.15
N PHE A 58 -3.73 -3.31 6.91
CA PHE A 58 -4.84 -4.23 6.65
C PHE A 58 -4.43 -5.37 5.70
N ALA A 59 -4.81 -6.59 6.07
CA ALA A 59 -4.90 -7.69 5.14
C ALA A 59 -6.06 -7.47 4.17
N ILE A 60 -5.84 -7.74 2.89
CA ILE A 60 -6.87 -7.75 1.86
C ILE A 60 -7.39 -9.18 1.74
N VAL A 61 -8.61 -9.42 2.20
CA VAL A 61 -9.22 -10.75 2.26
C VAL A 61 -10.28 -10.88 1.18
N LEU A 62 -10.21 -11.92 0.38
CA LEU A 62 -11.23 -12.25 -0.63
C LEU A 62 -12.44 -12.89 0.06
N LYS A 63 -13.62 -12.28 -0.03
CA LYS A 63 -14.85 -12.75 0.65
C LYS A 63 -15.27 -14.16 0.26
N GLU A 64 -15.07 -14.51 -1.00
CA GLU A 64 -15.47 -15.79 -1.56
C GLU A 64 -14.75 -16.98 -0.90
N THR A 65 -13.48 -16.82 -0.57
CA THR A 65 -12.62 -17.90 -0.09
C THR A 65 -12.12 -17.72 1.34
N GLY A 66 -12.21 -16.52 1.88
CA GLY A 66 -11.57 -16.14 3.14
C GLY A 66 -10.05 -15.97 3.07
N LYS A 67 -9.45 -16.14 1.87
CA LYS A 67 -8.01 -16.07 1.65
C LYS A 67 -7.50 -14.63 1.71
N VAL A 68 -6.35 -14.41 2.35
CA VAL A 68 -5.60 -13.16 2.25
C VAL A 68 -4.87 -13.14 0.91
N ILE A 69 -5.22 -12.17 0.08
CA ILE A 69 -4.68 -12.03 -1.27
C ILE A 69 -3.67 -10.89 -1.40
N GLY A 70 -3.33 -10.24 -0.29
CA GLY A 70 -2.40 -9.12 -0.25
C GLY A 70 -2.61 -8.25 0.97
N GLU A 71 -2.02 -7.07 0.92
CA GLU A 71 -2.04 -6.11 2.02
C GLU A 71 -2.11 -4.67 1.51
N ILE A 72 -2.59 -3.79 2.38
CA ILE A 72 -2.57 -2.33 2.18
C ILE A 72 -2.34 -1.66 3.53
N ASP A 73 -1.46 -0.69 3.54
CA ASP A 73 -1.16 0.10 4.72
C ASP A 73 -0.97 1.58 4.39
N ALA A 74 -0.84 2.43 5.39
CA ALA A 74 -0.44 3.81 5.23
C ALA A 74 0.43 4.27 6.40
N TYR A 75 1.44 5.05 6.08
CA TYR A 75 2.26 5.72 7.07
C TYR A 75 1.81 7.19 7.17
N PRO A 76 1.39 7.63 8.38
CA PRO A 76 1.12 9.04 8.61
C PRO A 76 2.43 9.83 8.54
N ASP A 77 2.41 10.92 7.78
CA ASP A 77 3.55 11.80 7.59
C ASP A 77 3.21 13.22 8.10
N ARG A 78 4.18 13.84 8.77
CA ARG A 78 4.06 15.21 9.25
C ARG A 78 4.65 16.16 8.23
N THR A 79 3.85 17.09 7.75
CA THR A 79 4.29 18.12 6.81
C THR A 79 4.71 19.42 7.51
N GLU A 80 4.45 19.54 8.81
CA GLU A 80 4.82 20.70 9.60
C GLU A 80 6.18 20.48 10.29
N PRO A 81 7.11 21.43 10.20
CA PRO A 81 8.38 21.36 10.91
C PRO A 81 8.17 21.55 12.42
N GLY A 82 8.83 20.70 13.21
CA GLY A 82 8.80 20.76 14.67
C GLY A 82 7.79 19.82 15.33
N GLU A 83 7.71 19.88 16.66
CA GLU A 83 6.69 19.18 17.43
C GLU A 83 5.36 19.92 17.30
N SER A 84 4.35 19.26 16.73
CA SER A 84 2.99 19.77 16.61
C SER A 84 2.04 18.83 17.34
N ASP A 85 1.14 19.39 18.15
CA ASP A 85 0.03 18.64 18.76
C ASP A 85 -1.05 18.26 17.73
N THR A 86 -0.94 18.81 16.52
CA THR A 86 -1.89 18.51 15.43
C THR A 86 -1.65 17.07 14.90
N PRO A 87 -2.68 16.24 14.79
CA PRO A 87 -2.55 14.93 14.16
C PRO A 87 -2.04 15.04 12.72
N PRO A 88 -1.24 14.08 12.24
CA PRO A 88 -0.80 14.09 10.85
C PRO A 88 -2.00 14.01 9.90
N ASP A 89 -1.99 14.84 8.87
CA ASP A 89 -3.05 14.93 7.85
C ASP A 89 -2.60 14.48 6.45
N THR A 90 -1.35 14.02 6.36
CA THR A 90 -0.75 13.51 5.12
C THR A 90 -0.38 12.05 5.31
N PHE A 91 -0.69 11.21 4.31
CA PHE A 91 -0.49 9.76 4.39
C PHE A 91 0.21 9.24 3.14
N SER A 92 1.13 8.30 3.34
CA SER A 92 1.81 7.55 2.26
C SER A 92 1.36 6.09 2.32
N PRO A 93 0.42 5.66 1.44
CA PRO A 93 -0.01 4.28 1.37
C PRO A 93 1.02 3.41 0.65
N CYS A 94 1.02 2.13 1.05
CA CYS A 94 1.69 1.06 0.36
C CYS A 94 0.67 -0.06 0.09
N TRP A 95 0.84 -0.79 -1.00
CA TRP A 95 -0.02 -1.92 -1.37
C TRP A 95 0.75 -3.03 -2.05
N MET A 96 0.39 -4.25 -1.72
CA MET A 96 0.92 -5.45 -2.37
C MET A 96 -0.20 -6.45 -2.59
N LEU A 97 -0.20 -7.10 -3.74
CA LEU A 97 -1.09 -8.22 -4.04
C LEU A 97 -0.28 -9.43 -4.48
N ASN A 98 -0.70 -10.59 -4.01
CA ASN A 98 -0.28 -11.87 -4.55
C ASN A 98 -0.51 -11.87 -6.08
N GLU A 99 0.49 -12.30 -6.85
CA GLU A 99 0.50 -12.23 -8.32
C GLU A 99 -0.69 -12.94 -8.95
N ASP A 100 -1.15 -14.05 -8.37
CA ASP A 100 -2.30 -14.82 -8.84
C ASP A 100 -3.63 -14.03 -8.79
N TYR A 101 -3.65 -12.95 -8.01
CA TYR A 101 -4.83 -12.10 -7.82
C TYR A 101 -4.72 -10.73 -8.50
N GLN A 102 -3.63 -10.46 -9.20
CA GLN A 102 -3.44 -9.22 -9.95
C GLN A 102 -4.35 -9.16 -11.20
N LYS A 103 -4.49 -7.98 -11.78
CA LYS A 103 -5.26 -7.69 -13.02
C LYS A 103 -6.75 -8.04 -12.95
N LYS A 104 -7.29 -8.35 -11.76
CA LYS A 104 -8.72 -8.66 -11.51
C LYS A 104 -9.48 -7.47 -10.88
N GLY A 105 -8.82 -6.33 -10.72
CA GLY A 105 -9.38 -5.11 -10.14
C GLY A 105 -9.41 -5.06 -8.61
N TYR A 106 -8.85 -6.04 -7.92
CA TYR A 106 -8.84 -6.09 -6.45
C TYR A 106 -8.01 -4.97 -5.83
N ALA A 107 -6.83 -4.65 -6.41
CA ALA A 107 -6.00 -3.55 -5.91
C ALA A 107 -6.76 -2.22 -5.93
N PHE A 108 -7.47 -1.91 -7.01
CA PHE A 108 -8.29 -0.70 -7.09
C PHE A 108 -9.43 -0.70 -6.08
N GLU A 109 -10.14 -1.83 -5.93
CA GLU A 109 -11.26 -1.96 -5.00
C GLU A 109 -10.79 -1.75 -3.54
N ALA A 110 -9.67 -2.35 -3.17
CA ALA A 110 -9.07 -2.22 -1.85
C ALA A 110 -8.57 -0.78 -1.61
N ALA A 111 -7.77 -0.24 -2.53
CA ALA A 111 -7.18 1.09 -2.39
C ALA A 111 -8.24 2.20 -2.38
N TYR A 112 -9.31 2.08 -3.19
CA TYR A 112 -10.41 3.03 -3.19
C TYR A 112 -11.12 3.08 -1.82
N ALA A 113 -11.43 1.92 -1.25
CA ALA A 113 -12.05 1.85 0.08
C ALA A 113 -11.12 2.37 1.18
N PHE A 114 -9.83 2.09 1.07
CA PHE A 114 -8.83 2.54 2.03
C PHE A 114 -8.60 4.05 1.94
N PHE A 115 -8.52 4.64 0.75
CA PHE A 115 -8.42 6.09 0.56
C PHE A 115 -9.65 6.81 1.12
N ASP A 116 -10.86 6.25 0.86
CA ASP A 116 -12.07 6.79 1.45
C ASP A 116 -12.05 6.78 2.98
N TYR A 117 -11.52 5.72 3.58
CA TYR A 117 -11.29 5.63 5.02
C TYR A 117 -10.30 6.69 5.51
N LEU A 118 -9.16 6.85 4.86
CA LEU A 118 -8.16 7.84 5.25
C LEU A 118 -8.75 9.27 5.18
N PHE A 119 -9.43 9.61 4.10
CA PHE A 119 -10.04 10.92 3.92
C PHE A 119 -11.23 11.17 4.85
N SER A 120 -12.11 10.18 5.06
CA SER A 120 -13.38 10.37 5.79
C SER A 120 -13.29 10.11 7.28
N LYS A 121 -12.35 9.25 7.73
CA LYS A 121 -12.24 8.80 9.12
C LYS A 121 -10.93 9.18 9.80
N LYS A 122 -9.86 9.34 9.02
CA LYS A 122 -8.52 9.64 9.55
C LYS A 122 -8.10 11.10 9.36
N GLY A 123 -8.96 11.92 8.76
CA GLY A 123 -8.70 13.34 8.59
C GLY A 123 -7.63 13.66 7.55
N ALA A 124 -7.33 12.71 6.65
CA ALA A 124 -6.37 12.97 5.60
C ALA A 124 -6.75 14.22 4.79
N ARG A 125 -5.80 15.13 4.61
CA ARG A 125 -5.88 16.25 3.68
C ARG A 125 -5.22 15.88 2.35
N ARG A 126 -4.18 15.05 2.41
CA ARG A 126 -3.36 14.62 1.28
C ARG A 126 -2.98 13.15 1.41
N ILE A 127 -3.06 12.43 0.30
CA ILE A 127 -2.47 11.11 0.13
C ILE A 127 -1.46 11.20 -1.00
N TYR A 128 -0.24 10.69 -0.80
CA TYR A 128 0.78 10.59 -1.83
C TYR A 128 1.38 9.19 -1.85
N ALA A 129 1.81 8.72 -3.01
CA ALA A 129 2.44 7.42 -3.17
C ALA A 129 3.70 7.55 -4.00
N TYR A 130 4.71 6.76 -3.64
CA TYR A 130 5.89 6.53 -4.44
C TYR A 130 5.76 5.22 -5.20
N THR A 131 6.28 5.19 -6.41
CA THR A 131 6.39 3.98 -7.22
C THR A 131 7.62 4.07 -8.11
N GLU A 132 8.29 2.96 -8.34
CA GLU A 132 9.39 2.88 -9.28
C GLU A 132 8.91 3.24 -10.70
N ASP A 133 9.77 3.83 -11.52
CA ASP A 133 9.43 4.28 -12.87
C ASP A 133 9.13 3.13 -13.84
N TYR A 134 9.52 1.90 -13.51
CA TYR A 134 9.20 0.68 -14.25
C TYR A 134 7.97 -0.08 -13.70
N ASN A 135 7.40 0.32 -12.54
CA ASN A 135 6.25 -0.33 -11.92
C ASN A 135 4.93 0.21 -12.50
N PHE A 136 4.68 -0.09 -13.78
CA PHE A 136 3.50 0.40 -14.50
C PHE A 136 2.17 -0.02 -13.85
N SER A 137 2.12 -1.16 -13.17
CA SER A 137 0.92 -1.60 -12.46
C SER A 137 0.53 -0.66 -11.33
N SER A 138 1.50 -0.22 -10.55
CA SER A 138 1.30 0.74 -9.45
C SER A 138 0.98 2.13 -9.98
N GLN A 139 1.67 2.59 -11.03
CA GLN A 139 1.39 3.86 -11.69
C GLN A 139 -0.06 3.91 -12.21
N HIS A 140 -0.50 2.86 -12.91
CA HIS A 140 -1.87 2.73 -13.41
C HIS A 140 -2.91 2.75 -12.29
N LEU A 141 -2.58 2.13 -11.14
CA LEU A 141 -3.45 2.16 -9.98
C LEU A 141 -3.56 3.58 -9.42
N CYS A 142 -2.46 4.30 -9.29
CA CYS A 142 -2.45 5.70 -8.86
C CYS A 142 -3.33 6.57 -9.77
N GLU A 143 -3.14 6.46 -11.09
CA GLU A 143 -3.93 7.21 -12.09
C GLU A 143 -5.42 6.88 -12.01
N LYS A 144 -5.76 5.60 -11.87
CA LYS A 144 -7.14 5.14 -11.74
C LYS A 144 -7.81 5.62 -10.45
N LEU A 145 -7.04 5.83 -9.38
CA LEU A 145 -7.51 6.45 -8.14
C LEU A 145 -7.66 7.98 -8.27
N GLY A 146 -7.31 8.55 -9.42
CA GLY A 146 -7.36 9.98 -9.68
C GLY A 146 -6.20 10.76 -9.09
N MET A 147 -5.11 10.08 -8.72
CA MET A 147 -3.90 10.75 -8.29
C MET A 147 -3.20 11.39 -9.51
N ARG A 148 -2.71 12.61 -9.33
CA ARG A 148 -1.86 13.26 -10.35
C ARG A 148 -0.40 12.94 -10.10
N ARG A 149 0.37 12.83 -11.16
CA ARG A 149 1.83 12.76 -11.09
C ARG A 149 2.39 14.12 -10.68
N GLU A 150 3.20 14.16 -9.62
CA GLU A 150 3.82 15.38 -9.11
C GLU A 150 5.32 15.47 -9.41
N GLY A 151 6.01 14.34 -9.58
CA GLY A 151 7.44 14.36 -9.88
C GLY A 151 8.01 13.03 -10.32
N LEU A 152 9.23 13.10 -10.84
CA LEU A 152 10.14 11.98 -11.08
C LEU A 152 11.47 12.34 -10.41
N PHE A 153 11.90 11.51 -9.49
CA PHE A 153 13.18 11.63 -8.79
C PHE A 153 14.17 10.63 -9.38
N MET A 154 15.25 11.15 -9.94
CA MET A 154 16.28 10.31 -10.59
C MET A 154 17.22 9.73 -9.53
N GLU A 155 17.53 8.41 -9.65
CA GLU A 155 18.44 7.71 -8.74
C GLU A 155 18.12 7.96 -7.24
N PHE A 156 16.83 7.96 -6.90
CA PHE A 156 16.32 8.44 -5.61
C PHE A 156 16.57 7.46 -4.46
N VAL A 157 16.48 6.15 -4.74
CA VAL A 157 16.52 5.12 -3.70
C VAL A 157 17.20 3.86 -4.23
N SER A 158 17.75 3.06 -3.31
CA SER A 158 18.27 1.73 -3.62
C SER A 158 17.67 0.72 -2.64
N PHE A 159 16.94 -0.25 -3.16
CA PHE A 159 16.38 -1.37 -2.41
C PHE A 159 17.24 -2.63 -2.49
N VAL A 160 18.00 -2.77 -3.57
CA VAL A 160 18.84 -3.93 -3.87
C VAL A 160 20.21 -3.50 -4.32
N LYS A 161 21.15 -4.46 -4.38
CA LYS A 161 22.53 -4.22 -4.79
C LYS A 161 22.82 -4.84 -6.15
N ASN A 162 23.75 -4.23 -6.88
CA ASN A 162 24.38 -4.80 -8.04
C ASN A 162 25.21 -6.05 -7.66
N PRO A 163 25.59 -6.92 -8.62
CA PRO A 163 26.43 -8.10 -8.37
C PRO A 163 27.80 -7.79 -7.75
N ASP A 164 28.32 -6.58 -7.94
CA ASP A 164 29.58 -6.10 -7.36
C ASP A 164 29.41 -5.56 -5.92
N GLY A 165 28.19 -5.57 -5.37
CA GLY A 165 27.86 -5.10 -4.03
C GLY A 165 27.55 -3.62 -3.92
N THR A 166 27.64 -2.84 -4.99
CA THR A 166 27.26 -1.43 -5.01
C THR A 166 25.73 -1.28 -4.99
N PRO A 167 25.17 -0.15 -4.47
CA PRO A 167 23.74 0.11 -4.54
C PRO A 167 23.23 0.17 -5.99
N LEU A 168 22.10 -0.48 -6.26
CA LEU A 168 21.35 -0.26 -7.50
C LEU A 168 20.36 0.88 -7.26
N TYR A 169 20.69 2.07 -7.77
CA TYR A 169 19.79 3.22 -7.63
C TYR A 169 18.65 3.16 -8.64
N GLU A 170 17.45 3.45 -8.18
CA GLU A 170 16.22 3.41 -8.96
C GLU A 170 15.53 4.79 -8.98
N ASN A 171 14.89 5.08 -10.10
CA ASN A 171 14.08 6.28 -10.23
C ASN A 171 12.73 6.07 -9.56
N THR A 172 12.21 7.12 -8.95
CA THR A 172 10.95 7.09 -8.23
C THR A 172 9.99 8.15 -8.75
N MET A 173 8.77 7.73 -9.08
CA MET A 173 7.67 8.63 -9.39
C MET A 173 6.87 8.93 -8.14
N GLN A 174 6.45 10.18 -7.98
CA GLN A 174 5.52 10.59 -6.94
C GLN A 174 4.17 10.93 -7.54
N TYR A 175 3.13 10.34 -6.98
CA TYR A 175 1.73 10.62 -7.25
C TYR A 175 1.05 11.17 -6.01
N ALA A 176 0.04 12.03 -6.17
CA ALA A 176 -0.73 12.52 -5.03
C ALA A 176 -2.16 12.90 -5.40
N ILE A 177 -3.02 12.92 -4.36
CA ILE A 177 -4.39 13.41 -4.43
C ILE A 177 -4.74 14.15 -3.14
N LEU A 178 -5.47 15.24 -3.27
CA LEU A 178 -5.99 16.00 -2.14
C LEU A 178 -7.42 15.61 -1.82
N LYS A 179 -7.83 15.77 -0.57
CA LYS A 179 -9.20 15.51 -0.14
C LYS A 179 -10.26 16.20 -1.04
N LYS A 180 -10.05 17.47 -1.38
CA LYS A 180 -10.96 18.22 -2.24
C LYS A 180 -11.14 17.61 -3.62
N GLU A 181 -10.07 17.00 -4.18
CA GLU A 181 -10.10 16.33 -5.48
C GLU A 181 -10.82 14.98 -5.38
N TRP A 182 -10.58 14.26 -4.30
CA TRP A 182 -11.29 13.02 -3.98
C TRP A 182 -12.80 13.22 -3.84
N ASP A 183 -13.20 14.24 -3.07
CA ASP A 183 -14.61 14.58 -2.87
C ASP A 183 -15.28 14.99 -4.18
N ALA A 184 -14.60 15.75 -5.04
CA ALA A 184 -15.11 16.14 -6.35
C ALA A 184 -15.32 14.93 -7.29
N GLN A 185 -14.40 13.98 -7.32
CA GLN A 185 -14.56 12.73 -8.10
C GLN A 185 -15.77 11.91 -7.63
N LYS A 186 -15.97 11.80 -6.32
CA LYS A 186 -17.12 11.07 -5.76
C LYS A 186 -18.46 11.73 -6.09
N ALA A 187 -18.50 13.05 -6.24
CA ALA A 187 -19.71 13.78 -6.61
C ALA A 187 -20.10 13.54 -8.07
N ILE A 188 -19.12 13.34 -8.97
CA ILE A 188 -19.36 13.08 -10.40
C ILE A 188 -19.85 11.64 -10.64
N ASN A 189 -19.42 10.69 -9.80
CA ASN A 189 -19.71 9.26 -9.95
C ASN A 189 -20.97 8.79 -9.18
N LYS A 190 -21.72 9.70 -8.59
CA LYS A 190 -23.06 9.47 -7.98
C LYS A 190 -24.17 9.70 -8.97
#